data_1286ecb6a532d451e81a289acb409552
#
_entry.id   1286ecb6a532d451e81a289acb409552
#
_cell.length_a   1.000
_cell.length_b   1.000
_cell.length_c   1.000
_cell.angle_alpha   90.00
_cell.angle_beta   90.00
_cell.angle_gamma   90.00
#
_symmetry.space_group_name_H-M   'P 1'
#
loop_
_entity.id
_entity.type
_entity.pdbx_description
1 polymer ?
#
loop_
_entity_poly.entity_id
_entity_poly.type
_entity_poly.pdbx_seq_one_letter_code
_entity_poly.pdbx_strand_id
1 'polypeptide(L)'
;IDTYSLEFPGYLNAPSIFPLFPDTLILNKDLELSFIHEIKNKYPVYQGKGFFTNKLNLDNSGLSGEGTIYYLNSVTETDSVYFYPNQVLANANKHDISKQITPSNIPKISVSNANIDWRPYLDEMKSSNRVELFECYQDNYDFDGSIILSPYDLSASGEFYYDNALFDSDYFVFQSADFTADSSLFILFEKDGVDKVLIGRHLFSTLDVDEGFGSFETFTESGGVELRKNMYELQFDLMEWDRFNQSTYFTQYVDDNGTLLSLDPCQDSLKINAVHAQYDLSNYNLNVNGVSQILMSLATVIPDSSHVHILANGEIDFLENASFSVDSRTATQYDFYNAELYIHDANNFSGKATFNYVDLEGINQAIDFSNLVMNNQVLNGKSFIEETDSFYLNPYYSFKGNVI
;
A
#
# COMPACT_ATOMS: atom_id res chain seq x y z
N ILE A 1 -33.05 58.63 -24.72
CA ILE A 1 -33.84 57.65 -25.51
C ILE A 1 -34.06 56.47 -24.60
N ASP A 2 -35.27 56.36 -24.04
CA ASP A 2 -35.69 55.21 -23.26
C ASP A 2 -35.63 53.99 -24.17
N THR A 3 -34.74 53.07 -23.90
CA THR A 3 -34.67 51.80 -24.58
C THR A 3 -35.77 50.92 -24.01
N TYR A 4 -36.92 50.86 -24.75
CA TYR A 4 -37.96 49.89 -24.45
C TYR A 4 -37.42 48.48 -24.76
N SER A 5 -37.22 47.65 -23.73
CA SER A 5 -37.04 46.23 -23.89
C SER A 5 -38.37 45.57 -24.11
N LEU A 6 -38.47 44.61 -25.02
CA LEU A 6 -39.68 43.76 -25.14
C LEU A 6 -39.67 42.74 -24.02
N GLU A 7 -40.75 42.70 -23.24
CA GLU A 7 -40.90 41.84 -22.10
C GLU A 7 -42.00 40.79 -22.38
N PHE A 8 -41.72 39.54 -22.05
CA PHE A 8 -42.61 38.39 -22.22
C PHE A 8 -42.87 37.74 -20.87
N PRO A 9 -43.83 38.23 -20.07
CA PRO A 9 -44.19 37.59 -18.81
C PRO A 9 -44.82 36.22 -19.07
N GLY A 10 -44.41 35.21 -18.29
CA GLY A 10 -44.88 33.85 -18.48
C GLY A 10 -44.38 32.90 -17.40
N TYR A 11 -44.18 31.65 -17.75
CA TYR A 11 -43.69 30.61 -16.88
C TYR A 11 -42.53 29.87 -17.56
N LEU A 12 -41.44 29.65 -16.85
CA LEU A 12 -40.41 28.73 -17.28
C LEU A 12 -40.86 27.31 -16.96
N ASN A 13 -40.86 26.46 -18.01
CA ASN A 13 -41.18 25.04 -17.88
C ASN A 13 -39.96 24.20 -18.23
N ALA A 14 -39.23 23.76 -17.23
CA ALA A 14 -38.12 22.84 -17.36
C ALA A 14 -38.26 21.69 -16.35
N PRO A 15 -39.29 20.84 -16.47
CA PRO A 15 -39.73 19.92 -15.41
C PRO A 15 -38.69 18.86 -15.00
N SER A 16 -37.72 18.57 -15.84
CA SER A 16 -36.58 17.71 -15.52
C SER A 16 -35.53 18.40 -14.63
N ILE A 17 -35.50 19.74 -14.60
CA ILE A 17 -34.50 20.53 -13.89
C ILE A 17 -35.13 21.26 -12.71
N PHE A 18 -36.13 22.10 -13.00
CA PHE A 18 -36.82 22.97 -12.05
C PHE A 18 -38.32 22.76 -12.05
N PRO A 19 -39.01 22.93 -10.92
CA PRO A 19 -40.46 23.11 -10.93
C PRO A 19 -40.86 24.35 -11.77
N LEU A 20 -42.10 24.36 -12.22
CA LEU A 20 -42.65 25.51 -12.93
C LEU A 20 -42.59 26.77 -12.06
N PHE A 21 -41.96 27.84 -12.53
CA PHE A 21 -41.96 29.14 -11.87
C PHE A 21 -42.26 30.29 -12.81
N PRO A 22 -42.91 31.37 -12.33
CA PRO A 22 -43.21 32.55 -13.15
C PRO A 22 -41.94 33.38 -13.31
N ASP A 23 -41.72 33.88 -14.52
CA ASP A 23 -40.68 34.86 -14.81
C ASP A 23 -40.99 35.67 -16.05
N THR A 24 -40.16 36.68 -16.34
CA THR A 24 -40.28 37.54 -17.50
C THR A 24 -39.05 37.43 -18.39
N LEU A 25 -39.20 36.90 -19.60
CA LEU A 25 -38.17 36.92 -20.60
C LEU A 25 -38.03 38.31 -21.19
N ILE A 26 -36.83 38.81 -21.34
CA ILE A 26 -36.50 40.11 -21.90
C ILE A 26 -35.76 39.89 -23.22
N LEU A 27 -36.24 40.54 -24.30
CA LEU A 27 -35.49 40.57 -25.57
C LEU A 27 -34.34 41.59 -25.44
N ASN A 28 -33.13 41.12 -25.52
CA ASN A 28 -31.93 41.94 -25.46
C ASN A 28 -31.61 42.60 -26.82
N LYS A 29 -30.54 43.41 -26.86
CA LYS A 29 -30.14 44.15 -28.09
C LYS A 29 -29.65 43.22 -29.22
N ASP A 30 -29.21 42.02 -28.86
CA ASP A 30 -28.72 41.00 -29.80
C ASP A 30 -29.85 40.13 -30.34
N LEU A 31 -31.09 40.50 -30.04
CA LEU A 31 -32.32 39.77 -30.37
C LEU A 31 -32.41 38.38 -29.69
N GLU A 32 -31.80 38.23 -28.57
CA GLU A 32 -31.89 37.03 -27.75
C GLU A 32 -32.88 37.22 -26.61
N LEU A 33 -33.65 36.19 -26.34
CA LEU A 33 -34.52 36.14 -25.15
C LEU A 33 -33.70 35.62 -23.95
N SER A 34 -33.68 36.40 -22.87
CA SER A 34 -33.00 36.05 -21.65
C SER A 34 -33.82 36.42 -20.43
N PHE A 35 -33.51 35.77 -19.29
CA PHE A 35 -33.95 36.24 -17.99
C PHE A 35 -32.85 36.04 -16.95
N ILE A 36 -32.97 36.81 -15.88
CA ILE A 36 -32.16 36.64 -14.66
C ILE A 36 -33.13 36.55 -13.49
N HIS A 37 -33.08 35.42 -12.78
CA HIS A 37 -33.95 35.15 -11.64
C HIS A 37 -33.17 34.99 -10.36
N GLU A 38 -33.52 35.77 -9.31
CA GLU A 38 -32.89 35.67 -8.00
C GLU A 38 -33.67 34.70 -7.11
N ILE A 39 -33.00 33.64 -6.68
CA ILE A 39 -33.52 32.61 -5.78
C ILE A 39 -33.05 32.91 -4.35
N LYS A 40 -33.93 33.45 -3.52
CA LYS A 40 -33.62 33.85 -2.13
C LYS A 40 -33.54 32.68 -1.16
N ASN A 41 -34.26 31.59 -1.43
CA ASN A 41 -34.34 30.40 -0.55
C ASN A 41 -33.90 29.17 -1.35
N LYS A 42 -33.58 28.07 -0.65
CA LYS A 42 -33.28 26.78 -1.29
C LYS A 42 -34.42 26.37 -2.24
N TYR A 43 -34.12 26.29 -3.53
CA TYR A 43 -35.08 25.91 -4.55
C TYR A 43 -34.81 24.48 -5.02
N PRO A 44 -35.79 23.58 -5.03
CA PRO A 44 -35.57 22.19 -5.40
C PRO A 44 -35.19 22.06 -6.88
N VAL A 45 -34.20 21.22 -7.16
CA VAL A 45 -33.77 20.87 -8.50
C VAL A 45 -33.86 19.37 -8.71
N TYR A 46 -34.06 18.94 -9.98
CA TYR A 46 -34.15 17.53 -10.36
C TYR A 46 -35.11 16.72 -9.48
N GLN A 47 -36.35 17.22 -9.36
CA GLN A 47 -37.44 16.60 -8.60
C GLN A 47 -37.12 16.48 -7.10
N GLY A 48 -36.33 17.39 -6.54
CA GLY A 48 -35.97 17.43 -5.13
C GLY A 48 -34.73 16.59 -4.76
N LYS A 49 -34.00 16.06 -5.74
CA LYS A 49 -32.71 15.37 -5.45
C LYS A 49 -31.64 16.32 -4.90
N GLY A 50 -31.75 17.62 -5.20
CA GLY A 50 -30.91 18.66 -4.61
C GLY A 50 -31.61 19.99 -4.55
N PHE A 51 -30.87 21.01 -4.11
CA PHE A 51 -31.37 22.39 -4.03
C PHE A 51 -30.32 23.35 -4.58
N PHE A 52 -30.83 24.49 -5.08
CA PHE A 52 -30.00 25.59 -5.56
C PHE A 52 -30.45 26.91 -4.94
N THR A 53 -29.51 27.84 -4.75
CA THR A 53 -29.80 29.21 -4.26
C THR A 53 -29.02 30.22 -5.08
N ASN A 54 -29.43 31.49 -4.99
CA ASN A 54 -28.86 32.68 -5.59
C ASN A 54 -29.39 32.91 -7.01
N LYS A 55 -28.62 32.93 -8.08
CA LYS A 55 -29.00 33.52 -9.35
C LYS A 55 -29.01 32.51 -10.49
N LEU A 56 -30.14 32.47 -11.19
CA LEU A 56 -30.29 31.73 -12.44
C LEU A 56 -30.27 32.71 -13.64
N ASN A 57 -29.66 32.29 -14.72
CA ASN A 57 -29.64 32.97 -15.99
C ASN A 57 -30.06 32.01 -17.12
N LEU A 58 -30.96 32.43 -17.94
CA LEU A 58 -31.33 31.72 -19.19
C LEU A 58 -31.05 32.63 -20.37
N ASP A 59 -30.35 32.14 -21.35
CA ASP A 59 -30.10 32.77 -22.65
C ASP A 59 -30.02 31.70 -23.75
N ASN A 60 -29.59 32.07 -24.94
CA ASN A 60 -29.46 31.15 -26.07
C ASN A 60 -28.39 30.06 -25.86
N SER A 61 -27.47 30.24 -24.94
CA SER A 61 -26.45 29.23 -24.55
C SER A 61 -27.01 28.17 -23.59
N GLY A 62 -28.16 28.43 -22.97
CA GLY A 62 -28.82 27.53 -22.07
C GLY A 62 -29.07 28.10 -20.67
N LEU A 63 -29.35 27.21 -19.74
CA LEU A 63 -29.63 27.54 -18.34
C LEU A 63 -28.34 27.47 -17.52
N SER A 64 -27.95 28.59 -16.92
CA SER A 64 -26.74 28.75 -16.12
C SER A 64 -27.07 29.47 -14.82
N GLY A 65 -26.06 29.62 -13.94
CA GLY A 65 -26.23 30.34 -12.69
C GLY A 65 -24.95 30.58 -11.95
N GLU A 66 -25.08 31.35 -10.87
CA GLU A 66 -24.06 31.54 -9.81
C GLU A 66 -24.73 31.34 -8.46
N GLY A 67 -24.07 30.62 -7.53
CA GLY A 67 -24.67 30.40 -6.22
C GLY A 67 -24.24 29.11 -5.55
N THR A 68 -25.16 28.48 -4.80
CA THR A 68 -24.85 27.30 -4.02
C THR A 68 -25.72 26.12 -4.41
N ILE A 69 -25.09 24.99 -4.70
CA ILE A 69 -25.71 23.69 -4.93
C ILE A 69 -25.64 22.88 -3.64
N TYR A 70 -26.76 22.27 -3.27
CA TYR A 70 -26.86 21.35 -2.13
C TYR A 70 -27.24 19.97 -2.65
N TYR A 71 -26.44 18.98 -2.35
CA TYR A 71 -26.71 17.58 -2.71
C TYR A 71 -26.27 16.68 -1.54
N LEU A 72 -27.20 15.86 -1.02
CA LEU A 72 -26.98 15.05 0.17
C LEU A 72 -26.39 15.90 1.31
N ASN A 73 -25.22 15.53 1.83
CA ASN A 73 -24.47 16.26 2.85
C ASN A 73 -23.37 17.16 2.27
N SER A 74 -23.39 17.43 0.95
CA SER A 74 -22.45 18.34 0.30
C SER A 74 -23.01 19.73 0.05
N VAL A 75 -22.12 20.71 0.04
CA VAL A 75 -22.37 22.10 -0.29
C VAL A 75 -21.33 22.57 -1.29
N THR A 76 -21.78 23.07 -2.44
CA THR A 76 -20.90 23.55 -3.51
C THR A 76 -21.20 25.02 -3.81
N GLU A 77 -20.22 25.89 -3.59
CA GLU A 77 -20.29 27.31 -3.92
C GLU A 77 -19.63 27.55 -5.30
N THR A 78 -20.31 28.23 -6.20
CA THR A 78 -19.84 28.41 -7.57
C THR A 78 -20.30 29.74 -8.17
N ASP A 79 -19.43 30.34 -8.98
CA ASP A 79 -19.75 31.50 -9.81
C ASP A 79 -20.21 31.09 -11.21
N SER A 80 -20.11 29.79 -11.54
CA SER A 80 -20.49 29.28 -12.87
C SER A 80 -21.00 27.85 -12.77
N VAL A 81 -22.30 27.69 -12.93
CA VAL A 81 -22.99 26.39 -13.05
C VAL A 81 -23.85 26.35 -14.32
N TYR A 82 -23.87 25.20 -14.96
CA TYR A 82 -24.72 24.89 -16.12
C TYR A 82 -25.65 23.73 -15.81
N PHE A 83 -26.93 23.91 -16.04
CA PHE A 83 -27.97 22.93 -15.79
C PHE A 83 -28.46 22.30 -17.11
N TYR A 84 -28.22 21.01 -17.25
CA TYR A 84 -28.72 20.18 -18.35
C TYR A 84 -29.80 19.21 -17.85
N PRO A 85 -30.63 18.63 -18.70
CA PRO A 85 -31.70 17.72 -18.27
C PRO A 85 -31.22 16.56 -17.39
N ASN A 86 -30.01 16.06 -17.60
CA ASN A 86 -29.45 14.87 -16.91
C ASN A 86 -28.14 15.14 -16.19
N GLN A 87 -27.64 16.38 -16.16
CA GLN A 87 -26.30 16.69 -15.66
C GLN A 87 -26.23 18.15 -15.19
N VAL A 88 -25.44 18.38 -14.17
CA VAL A 88 -25.01 19.71 -13.74
C VAL A 88 -23.48 19.76 -13.81
N LEU A 89 -22.97 20.77 -14.50
CA LEU A 89 -21.54 21.06 -14.54
C LEU A 89 -21.28 22.38 -13.84
N ALA A 90 -20.33 22.39 -12.90
CA ALA A 90 -19.93 23.61 -12.21
C ALA A 90 -18.42 23.69 -11.99
N ASN A 91 -17.91 24.93 -11.97
CA ASN A 91 -16.60 25.25 -11.45
C ASN A 91 -16.78 25.75 -10.02
N ALA A 92 -16.56 24.88 -9.04
CA ALA A 92 -16.73 25.22 -7.64
C ALA A 92 -15.57 26.11 -7.16
N ASN A 93 -15.90 27.20 -6.51
CA ASN A 93 -14.94 27.99 -5.73
C ASN A 93 -14.62 27.26 -4.41
N LYS A 94 -15.66 26.56 -3.86
CA LYS A 94 -15.56 25.73 -2.68
C LYS A 94 -16.53 24.58 -2.77
N HIS A 95 -16.08 23.38 -2.35
CA HIS A 95 -16.90 22.20 -2.23
C HIS A 95 -16.60 21.49 -0.92
N ASP A 96 -17.63 21.38 -0.09
CA ASP A 96 -17.55 20.76 1.24
C ASP A 96 -18.49 19.55 1.30
N ILE A 97 -17.99 18.41 1.79
CA ILE A 97 -18.76 17.23 2.18
C ILE A 97 -18.66 17.12 3.69
N SER A 98 -19.79 17.19 4.38
CA SER A 98 -19.84 17.12 5.83
C SER A 98 -19.71 15.66 6.29
N LYS A 99 -18.99 15.43 7.42
CA LYS A 99 -18.94 14.11 8.06
C LYS A 99 -20.36 13.62 8.35
N GLN A 100 -20.63 12.36 8.04
CA GLN A 100 -21.88 11.68 8.29
C GLN A 100 -21.62 10.26 8.80
N ILE A 101 -22.40 9.81 9.77
CA ILE A 101 -22.30 8.44 10.31
C ILE A 101 -23.42 7.57 9.75
N THR A 102 -24.64 8.12 9.64
CA THR A 102 -25.82 7.44 9.09
C THR A 102 -26.58 8.37 8.16
N PRO A 103 -27.14 7.91 7.04
CA PRO A 103 -27.22 6.52 6.56
C PRO A 103 -25.91 5.99 5.95
N SER A 104 -25.05 6.85 5.41
CA SER A 104 -23.74 6.48 4.86
C SER A 104 -22.63 6.96 5.79
N ASN A 105 -21.64 6.09 6.04
CA ASN A 105 -20.50 6.40 6.90
C ASN A 105 -19.41 7.08 6.07
N ILE A 106 -19.31 8.42 6.11
CA ILE A 106 -18.36 9.20 5.29
C ILE A 106 -17.62 10.27 6.10
N PRO A 107 -16.34 10.56 5.77
CA PRO A 107 -15.54 11.58 6.45
C PRO A 107 -15.97 13.00 6.05
N LYS A 108 -15.43 14.01 6.75
CA LYS A 108 -15.41 15.38 6.25
C LYS A 108 -14.35 15.50 5.16
N ILE A 109 -14.75 16.13 4.04
CA ILE A 109 -13.83 16.47 2.93
C ILE A 109 -14.14 17.90 2.48
N SER A 110 -13.11 18.65 2.17
CA SER A 110 -13.23 20.00 1.61
C SER A 110 -12.19 20.22 0.50
N VAL A 111 -12.54 21.09 -0.44
CA VAL A 111 -11.63 21.51 -1.50
C VAL A 111 -12.01 22.88 -2.02
N SER A 112 -11.03 23.70 -2.34
CA SER A 112 -11.18 24.91 -3.15
C SER A 112 -10.87 24.61 -4.61
N ASN A 113 -11.57 25.32 -5.53
CA ASN A 113 -11.34 25.25 -6.97
C ASN A 113 -11.47 23.82 -7.57
N ALA A 114 -12.66 23.23 -7.46
CA ALA A 114 -12.97 21.91 -8.01
C ALA A 114 -13.87 21.97 -9.25
N ASN A 115 -13.78 20.95 -10.10
CA ASN A 115 -14.78 20.69 -11.14
C ASN A 115 -15.85 19.75 -10.57
N ILE A 116 -17.12 20.08 -10.79
CA ILE A 116 -18.27 19.30 -10.37
C ILE A 116 -19.00 18.78 -11.60
N ASP A 117 -19.27 17.48 -11.61
CA ASP A 117 -20.14 16.76 -12.54
C ASP A 117 -21.18 16.01 -11.71
N TRP A 118 -22.34 16.64 -11.49
CA TRP A 118 -23.44 15.98 -10.79
C TRP A 118 -24.41 15.37 -11.80
N ARG A 119 -24.70 14.08 -11.64
CA ARG A 119 -25.61 13.29 -12.45
C ARG A 119 -26.83 12.86 -11.62
N PRO A 120 -27.89 13.67 -11.56
CA PRO A 120 -29.03 13.43 -10.66
C PRO A 120 -29.75 12.10 -10.88
N TYR A 121 -29.76 11.59 -12.10
CA TYR A 121 -30.42 10.30 -12.40
C TYR A 121 -29.65 9.09 -11.93
N LEU A 122 -28.34 9.21 -11.81
CA LEU A 122 -27.48 8.17 -11.25
C LEU A 122 -27.32 8.31 -9.73
N ASP A 123 -27.82 9.39 -9.14
CA ASP A 123 -27.58 9.77 -7.75
C ASP A 123 -26.07 9.88 -7.42
N GLU A 124 -25.28 10.46 -8.32
CA GLU A 124 -23.83 10.59 -8.21
C GLU A 124 -23.39 12.03 -8.43
N MET A 125 -22.57 12.55 -7.54
CA MET A 125 -21.85 13.81 -7.73
C MET A 125 -20.34 13.55 -7.71
N LYS A 126 -19.71 13.70 -8.90
CA LYS A 126 -18.27 13.62 -9.04
C LYS A 126 -17.68 15.01 -8.83
N SER A 127 -16.69 15.11 -7.94
CA SER A 127 -15.83 16.28 -7.77
C SER A 127 -14.37 15.90 -8.09
N SER A 128 -13.66 16.81 -8.77
CA SER A 128 -12.23 16.61 -9.07
C SER A 128 -11.50 17.89 -8.76
N ASN A 129 -10.38 17.78 -8.04
CA ASN A 129 -9.56 18.94 -7.73
C ASN A 129 -8.92 19.53 -9.00
N ARG A 130 -8.58 20.81 -8.96
CA ARG A 130 -7.96 21.52 -10.09
C ARG A 130 -6.55 22.00 -9.78
N VAL A 131 -6.36 22.60 -8.65
CA VAL A 131 -5.08 23.20 -8.22
C VAL A 131 -4.77 22.78 -6.79
N GLU A 132 -5.74 22.90 -5.91
CA GLU A 132 -5.61 22.55 -4.51
C GLU A 132 -6.09 21.12 -4.28
N LEU A 133 -5.46 20.41 -3.36
CA LEU A 133 -5.83 19.05 -3.01
C LEU A 133 -7.10 19.04 -2.16
N PHE A 134 -7.80 17.91 -2.14
CA PHE A 134 -8.86 17.69 -1.17
C PHE A 134 -8.24 17.55 0.22
N GLU A 135 -8.77 18.29 1.18
CA GLU A 135 -8.48 18.13 2.59
C GLU A 135 -9.46 17.11 3.18
N CYS A 136 -8.94 15.98 3.66
CA CYS A 136 -9.71 14.84 4.15
C CYS A 136 -9.55 14.67 5.67
N TYR A 137 -10.52 13.95 6.31
CA TYR A 137 -10.46 13.58 7.73
C TYR A 137 -10.18 14.77 8.66
N GLN A 138 -11.06 15.78 8.60
CA GLN A 138 -10.97 17.01 9.40
C GLN A 138 -9.76 17.88 9.08
N ASP A 139 -9.42 17.93 7.78
CA ASP A 139 -8.35 18.78 7.23
C ASP A 139 -6.93 18.33 7.67
N ASN A 140 -6.77 17.03 7.98
CA ASN A 140 -5.49 16.48 8.44
C ASN A 140 -4.66 15.86 7.31
N TYR A 141 -5.31 15.37 6.23
CA TYR A 141 -4.66 14.61 5.17
C TYR A 141 -5.14 15.07 3.80
N ASP A 142 -4.26 14.96 2.83
CA ASP A 142 -4.48 15.44 1.46
C ASP A 142 -4.83 14.28 0.51
N PHE A 143 -5.68 14.59 -0.48
CA PHE A 143 -6.02 13.67 -1.57
C PHE A 143 -5.98 14.39 -2.91
N ASP A 144 -5.26 13.84 -3.87
CA ASP A 144 -5.20 14.30 -5.26
C ASP A 144 -5.96 13.35 -6.17
N GLY A 145 -7.03 13.81 -6.82
CA GLY A 145 -7.81 12.94 -7.68
C GLY A 145 -9.26 13.34 -7.87
N SER A 146 -10.13 12.36 -7.89
CA SER A 146 -11.57 12.57 -8.01
C SER A 146 -12.37 11.74 -7.02
N ILE A 147 -13.43 12.34 -6.51
CA ILE A 147 -14.32 11.78 -5.48
C ILE A 147 -15.73 11.71 -6.04
N ILE A 148 -16.43 10.63 -5.81
CA ILE A 148 -17.84 10.42 -6.17
C ILE A 148 -18.66 10.25 -4.90
N LEU A 149 -19.55 11.21 -4.65
CA LEU A 149 -20.52 11.14 -3.56
C LEU A 149 -21.82 10.52 -4.08
N SER A 150 -22.24 9.44 -3.42
CA SER A 150 -23.52 8.75 -3.65
C SER A 150 -24.34 8.69 -2.36
N PRO A 151 -25.63 8.28 -2.38
CA PRO A 151 -26.41 8.02 -1.17
C PRO A 151 -25.87 6.86 -0.33
N TYR A 152 -25.01 6.03 -0.90
CA TYR A 152 -24.56 4.77 -0.31
C TYR A 152 -23.14 4.85 0.24
N ASP A 153 -22.26 5.55 -0.47
CA ASP A 153 -20.83 5.60 -0.20
C ASP A 153 -20.17 6.89 -0.71
N LEU A 154 -18.89 7.00 -0.39
CA LEU A 154 -17.98 7.99 -0.92
C LEU A 154 -16.79 7.24 -1.54
N SER A 155 -16.81 7.07 -2.84
CA SER A 155 -15.71 6.43 -3.57
C SER A 155 -14.78 7.47 -4.21
N ALA A 156 -13.53 7.06 -4.48
CA ALA A 156 -12.54 7.95 -5.06
C ALA A 156 -11.52 7.19 -5.92
N SER A 157 -10.77 7.94 -6.73
CA SER A 157 -9.60 7.45 -7.48
C SER A 157 -8.52 8.52 -7.49
N GLY A 158 -7.25 8.13 -7.20
CA GLY A 158 -6.12 9.05 -7.12
C GLY A 158 -5.14 8.69 -6.01
N GLU A 159 -4.47 9.70 -5.46
CA GLU A 159 -3.40 9.58 -4.48
C GLU A 159 -3.83 10.16 -3.11
N PHE A 160 -3.76 9.33 -2.07
CA PHE A 160 -4.02 9.73 -0.68
C PHE A 160 -2.71 9.83 0.09
N TYR A 161 -2.44 10.99 0.66
CA TYR A 161 -1.24 11.32 1.41
C TYR A 161 -1.52 11.24 2.92
N TYR A 162 -0.85 10.33 3.59
CA TYR A 162 -0.99 10.08 5.03
C TYR A 162 0.39 10.17 5.70
N ASP A 163 0.71 11.32 6.29
CA ASP A 163 2.04 11.64 6.86
C ASP A 163 3.18 11.37 5.86
N ASN A 164 4.00 10.34 6.14
CA ASN A 164 5.08 9.89 5.26
C ASN A 164 4.69 8.66 4.42
N ALA A 165 3.41 8.40 4.25
CA ALA A 165 2.89 7.31 3.42
C ALA A 165 2.04 7.86 2.26
N LEU A 166 2.09 7.17 1.13
CA LEU A 166 1.28 7.41 -0.06
C LEU A 166 0.51 6.14 -0.40
N PHE A 167 -0.78 6.29 -0.63
CA PHE A 167 -1.65 5.27 -1.22
C PHE A 167 -2.13 5.78 -2.58
N ASP A 168 -1.95 5.00 -3.63
CA ASP A 168 -2.46 5.30 -4.97
C ASP A 168 -3.35 4.15 -5.43
N SER A 169 -4.59 4.47 -5.83
CA SER A 169 -5.55 3.47 -6.29
C SER A 169 -6.58 4.07 -7.25
N ASP A 170 -7.04 3.26 -8.16
CA ASP A 170 -8.18 3.58 -9.04
C ASP A 170 -9.53 3.47 -8.29
N TYR A 171 -9.56 2.85 -7.11
CA TYR A 171 -10.78 2.68 -6.33
C TYR A 171 -10.55 2.69 -4.83
N PHE A 172 -10.92 3.79 -4.19
CA PHE A 172 -11.04 3.95 -2.74
C PHE A 172 -12.51 3.94 -2.33
N VAL A 173 -12.78 3.49 -1.12
CA VAL A 173 -14.03 3.73 -0.40
C VAL A 173 -13.69 4.38 0.94
N PHE A 174 -14.03 5.67 1.08
CA PHE A 174 -13.78 6.44 2.29
C PHE A 174 -14.91 6.27 3.30
N GLN A 175 -14.56 5.96 4.54
CA GLN A 175 -15.45 5.95 5.70
C GLN A 175 -15.03 7.00 6.73
N SER A 176 -15.82 7.22 7.77
CA SER A 176 -15.63 8.35 8.70
C SER A 176 -14.32 8.31 9.51
N ALA A 177 -13.69 7.15 9.66
CA ALA A 177 -12.45 6.94 10.41
C ALA A 177 -11.43 6.07 9.67
N ASP A 178 -11.82 5.44 8.57
CA ASP A 178 -11.00 4.50 7.81
C ASP A 178 -11.25 4.62 6.31
N PHE A 179 -10.44 3.95 5.51
CA PHE A 179 -10.72 3.69 4.10
C PHE A 179 -10.23 2.32 3.67
N THR A 180 -10.77 1.85 2.55
CA THR A 180 -10.24 0.72 1.80
C THR A 180 -9.79 1.18 0.41
N ALA A 181 -8.74 0.54 -0.14
CA ALA A 181 -8.24 0.80 -1.48
C ALA A 181 -7.95 -0.52 -2.20
N ASP A 182 -8.53 -0.70 -3.38
CA ASP A 182 -8.39 -1.92 -4.17
C ASP A 182 -7.21 -1.81 -5.13
N SER A 183 -6.44 -2.90 -5.26
CA SER A 183 -5.25 -2.99 -6.14
C SER A 183 -4.28 -1.81 -5.99
N SER A 184 -4.09 -1.38 -4.75
CA SER A 184 -3.36 -0.15 -4.43
C SER A 184 -1.83 -0.31 -4.54
N LEU A 185 -1.17 0.81 -4.83
CA LEU A 185 0.24 1.03 -4.56
C LEU A 185 0.37 1.70 -3.19
N PHE A 186 1.14 1.11 -2.30
CA PHE A 186 1.50 1.68 -1.01
C PHE A 186 2.98 2.03 -0.98
N ILE A 187 3.33 3.26 -0.63
CA ILE A 187 4.72 3.70 -0.49
C ILE A 187 4.90 4.33 0.88
N LEU A 188 5.87 3.83 1.63
CA LEU A 188 6.32 4.44 2.85
C LEU A 188 7.66 5.13 2.62
N PHE A 189 7.74 6.40 2.97
CA PHE A 189 8.94 7.22 2.86
C PHE A 189 9.66 7.31 4.22
N GLU A 190 10.92 7.70 4.20
CA GLU A 190 11.61 8.18 5.40
C GLU A 190 10.91 9.42 5.97
N LYS A 191 11.25 9.76 7.21
CA LYS A 191 10.66 10.93 7.91
C LYS A 191 10.94 12.27 7.17
N ASP A 192 11.95 12.32 6.34
CA ASP A 192 12.25 13.48 5.48
C ASP A 192 11.39 13.56 4.21
N GLY A 193 10.63 12.49 3.93
CA GLY A 193 9.70 12.41 2.80
C GLY A 193 10.37 12.20 1.43
N VAL A 194 11.67 11.90 1.38
CA VAL A 194 12.41 11.80 0.11
C VAL A 194 12.67 10.35 -0.29
N ASP A 195 13.32 9.59 0.59
CA ASP A 195 13.71 8.22 0.30
C ASP A 195 12.59 7.24 0.60
N LYS A 196 12.34 6.31 -0.33
CA LYS A 196 11.37 5.23 -0.15
C LYS A 196 11.98 4.12 0.71
N VAL A 197 11.27 3.75 1.76
CA VAL A 197 11.65 2.67 2.69
C VAL A 197 11.02 1.35 2.26
N LEU A 198 9.71 1.41 1.92
CA LEU A 198 8.91 0.26 1.57
C LEU A 198 7.99 0.61 0.40
N ILE A 199 7.82 -0.34 -0.52
CA ILE A 199 6.90 -0.23 -1.66
C ILE A 199 6.08 -1.51 -1.75
N GLY A 200 4.79 -1.42 -1.53
CA GLY A 200 3.83 -2.50 -1.75
C GLY A 200 3.04 -2.27 -3.03
N ARG A 201 2.83 -3.32 -3.83
CA ARG A 201 2.11 -3.23 -5.12
C ARG A 201 0.99 -4.24 -5.20
N HIS A 202 -0.11 -3.82 -5.85
CA HIS A 202 -1.30 -4.65 -6.07
C HIS A 202 -1.88 -5.21 -4.76
N LEU A 203 -1.98 -4.34 -3.75
CA LEU A 203 -2.47 -4.67 -2.43
C LEU A 203 -3.94 -4.26 -2.27
N PHE A 204 -4.74 -5.08 -1.59
CA PHE A 204 -5.96 -4.59 -0.98
C PHE A 204 -5.59 -3.96 0.35
N SER A 205 -5.74 -2.64 0.42
CA SER A 205 -5.33 -1.86 1.58
C SER A 205 -6.52 -1.43 2.40
N THR A 206 -6.39 -1.52 3.70
CA THR A 206 -7.29 -0.89 4.68
C THR A 206 -6.45 -0.04 5.62
N LEU A 207 -6.84 1.20 5.85
CA LEU A 207 -6.18 2.07 6.83
C LEU A 207 -7.20 2.61 7.82
N ASP A 208 -7.00 2.34 9.10
CA ASP A 208 -7.62 3.11 10.18
C ASP A 208 -6.80 4.40 10.36
N VAL A 209 -7.44 5.52 10.00
CA VAL A 209 -6.78 6.83 9.95
C VAL A 209 -6.51 7.38 11.36
N ASP A 210 -7.40 7.10 12.31
CA ASP A 210 -7.29 7.58 13.69
C ASP A 210 -6.26 6.75 14.48
N GLU A 211 -6.28 5.41 14.32
CA GLU A 211 -5.36 4.48 15.01
C GLU A 211 -3.99 4.38 14.31
N GLY A 212 -3.86 4.86 13.07
CA GLY A 212 -2.61 4.76 12.29
C GLY A 212 -2.18 3.32 12.00
N PHE A 213 -3.16 2.44 11.80
CA PHE A 213 -2.94 1.02 11.55
C PHE A 213 -3.41 0.64 10.14
N GLY A 214 -2.49 0.14 9.33
CA GLY A 214 -2.73 -0.33 7.98
C GLY A 214 -2.69 -1.85 7.89
N SER A 215 -3.63 -2.45 7.13
CA SER A 215 -3.66 -3.86 6.78
C SER A 215 -3.68 -4.00 5.27
N PHE A 216 -2.83 -4.89 4.74
CA PHE A 216 -2.60 -5.03 3.30
C PHE A 216 -2.57 -6.51 2.92
N GLU A 217 -3.50 -6.92 2.08
CA GLU A 217 -3.60 -8.29 1.60
C GLU A 217 -3.10 -8.38 0.15
N THR A 218 -2.39 -9.46 -0.16
CA THR A 218 -1.93 -9.76 -1.52
C THR A 218 -2.83 -10.83 -2.13
N PHE A 219 -3.47 -10.54 -3.26
CA PHE A 219 -4.37 -11.49 -3.93
C PHE A 219 -3.78 -12.14 -5.18
N THR A 220 -2.61 -11.71 -5.60
CA THR A 220 -2.01 -12.16 -6.87
C THR A 220 -0.55 -12.51 -6.69
N GLU A 221 -0.04 -13.43 -7.53
CA GLU A 221 1.39 -13.75 -7.62
C GLU A 221 2.27 -12.51 -7.97
N SER A 222 1.65 -11.45 -8.48
CA SER A 222 2.33 -10.17 -8.79
C SER A 222 2.30 -9.17 -7.63
N GLY A 223 1.57 -9.46 -6.55
CA GLY A 223 1.58 -8.67 -5.33
C GLY A 223 2.81 -8.95 -4.49
N GLY A 224 3.46 -7.91 -3.99
CA GLY A 224 4.65 -8.06 -3.16
C GLY A 224 5.08 -6.74 -2.54
N VAL A 225 5.96 -6.85 -1.57
CA VAL A 225 6.49 -5.72 -0.81
C VAL A 225 8.00 -5.66 -0.95
N GLU A 226 8.50 -4.57 -1.48
CA GLU A 226 9.92 -4.29 -1.63
C GLU A 226 10.43 -3.47 -0.44
N LEU A 227 11.39 -4.00 0.32
CA LEU A 227 12.13 -3.30 1.35
C LEU A 227 13.38 -2.67 0.74
N ARG A 228 13.35 -1.36 0.52
CA ARG A 228 14.38 -0.64 -0.24
C ARG A 228 15.72 -0.58 0.48
N LYS A 229 15.73 -0.49 1.80
CA LYS A 229 16.97 -0.39 2.58
C LYS A 229 17.72 -1.71 2.63
N ASN A 230 17.00 -2.81 2.83
CA ASN A 230 17.58 -4.15 2.91
C ASN A 230 17.75 -4.81 1.55
N MET A 231 17.17 -4.24 0.48
CA MET A 231 17.14 -4.81 -0.87
C MET A 231 16.52 -6.22 -0.90
N TYR A 232 15.37 -6.39 -0.24
CA TYR A 232 14.58 -7.63 -0.28
C TYR A 232 13.19 -7.38 -0.85
N GLU A 233 12.70 -8.34 -1.62
CA GLU A 233 11.29 -8.48 -1.98
C GLU A 233 10.65 -9.54 -1.11
N LEU A 234 9.51 -9.20 -0.49
CA LEU A 234 8.73 -10.05 0.39
C LEU A 234 7.41 -10.41 -0.28
N GLN A 235 7.09 -11.69 -0.28
CA GLN A 235 5.81 -12.23 -0.74
C GLN A 235 5.15 -12.99 0.41
N PHE A 236 4.16 -12.36 1.04
CA PHE A 236 3.37 -12.87 2.17
C PHE A 236 1.90 -12.54 1.92
N ASP A 237 0.99 -13.31 2.53
CA ASP A 237 -0.47 -13.11 2.36
C ASP A 237 -0.94 -11.80 2.99
N LEU A 238 -0.36 -11.41 4.12
CA LEU A 238 -0.73 -10.23 4.89
C LEU A 238 0.50 -9.42 5.27
N MET A 239 0.38 -8.10 5.11
CA MET A 239 1.25 -7.12 5.75
C MET A 239 0.41 -6.23 6.66
N GLU A 240 0.88 -5.97 7.88
CA GLU A 240 0.28 -5.03 8.83
C GLU A 240 1.29 -3.94 9.16
N TRP A 241 0.88 -2.68 9.05
CA TRP A 241 1.71 -1.53 9.36
C TRP A 241 1.19 -0.80 10.58
N ASP A 242 2.03 -0.68 11.60
CA ASP A 242 1.76 0.10 12.80
C ASP A 242 2.65 1.34 12.82
N ARG A 243 2.03 2.49 12.51
CA ARG A 243 2.71 3.77 12.44
C ARG A 243 3.30 4.19 13.78
N PHE A 244 2.57 3.98 14.88
CA PHE A 244 2.99 4.45 16.19
C PHE A 244 4.13 3.61 16.77
N ASN A 245 4.11 2.30 16.56
CA ASN A 245 5.18 1.41 16.96
C ASN A 245 6.33 1.34 15.94
N GLN A 246 6.21 2.04 14.80
CA GLN A 246 7.21 2.08 13.73
C GLN A 246 7.63 0.67 13.29
N SER A 247 6.67 -0.20 13.06
CA SER A 247 6.90 -1.58 12.68
C SER A 247 5.94 -2.05 11.60
N THR A 248 6.42 -3.02 10.82
CA THR A 248 5.59 -3.71 9.83
C THR A 248 5.72 -5.20 10.05
N TYR A 249 4.60 -5.90 10.09
CA TYR A 249 4.52 -7.34 10.29
C TYR A 249 4.06 -8.01 9.01
N PHE A 250 4.68 -9.14 8.67
CA PHE A 250 4.33 -9.96 7.53
C PHE A 250 3.93 -11.34 8.02
N THR A 251 2.82 -11.87 7.51
CA THR A 251 2.26 -13.15 7.95
C THR A 251 1.83 -13.97 6.74
N GLN A 252 2.18 -15.26 6.76
CA GLN A 252 1.70 -16.26 5.82
C GLN A 252 0.64 -17.13 6.50
N TYR A 253 -0.54 -17.28 5.86
CA TYR A 253 -1.68 -17.95 6.49
C TYR A 253 -1.81 -19.44 6.17
N VAL A 254 -1.31 -19.88 5.02
CA VAL A 254 -1.55 -21.23 4.49
C VAL A 254 -0.26 -22.04 4.43
N ASP A 255 -0.34 -23.35 4.27
CA ASP A 255 0.73 -24.36 4.29
C ASP A 255 1.96 -24.07 3.40
N ASP A 256 1.91 -23.04 2.58
CA ASP A 256 3.05 -22.49 1.85
C ASP A 256 3.76 -21.42 2.69
N ASN A 257 5.08 -21.44 2.68
CA ASN A 257 5.89 -20.41 3.34
C ASN A 257 5.88 -19.11 2.53
N GLY A 258 5.82 -17.98 3.22
CA GLY A 258 6.16 -16.69 2.64
C GLY A 258 7.61 -16.69 2.14
N THR A 259 7.91 -15.82 1.20
CA THR A 259 9.23 -15.77 0.55
C THR A 259 9.87 -14.41 0.75
N LEU A 260 11.15 -14.42 1.13
CA LEU A 260 12.04 -13.26 1.07
C LEU A 260 13.07 -13.55 -0.02
N LEU A 261 13.15 -12.68 -1.02
CA LEU A 261 14.11 -12.77 -2.14
C LEU A 261 15.04 -11.57 -2.10
N SER A 262 16.34 -11.80 -2.02
CA SER A 262 17.30 -10.71 -2.11
C SER A 262 17.35 -10.11 -3.51
N LEU A 263 17.26 -8.79 -3.58
CA LEU A 263 17.44 -7.98 -4.79
C LEU A 263 18.87 -7.44 -4.92
N ASP A 264 19.73 -7.68 -3.92
CA ASP A 264 21.14 -7.31 -3.98
C ASP A 264 21.88 -8.24 -4.98
N PRO A 265 22.48 -7.68 -6.05
CA PRO A 265 23.27 -8.49 -6.98
C PRO A 265 24.43 -9.25 -6.34
N CYS A 266 24.92 -8.76 -5.19
CA CYS A 266 26.02 -9.42 -4.45
C CYS A 266 25.54 -10.67 -3.69
N GLN A 267 24.23 -10.83 -3.46
CA GLN A 267 23.66 -11.99 -2.78
C GLN A 267 23.14 -13.09 -3.72
N ASP A 268 23.28 -12.90 -5.03
CA ASP A 268 22.97 -13.89 -6.07
C ASP A 268 21.55 -14.50 -5.94
N SER A 269 20.55 -13.62 -5.70
CA SER A 269 19.15 -13.99 -5.52
C SER A 269 18.92 -14.96 -4.35
N LEU A 270 19.60 -14.76 -3.23
CA LEU A 270 19.42 -15.54 -2.01
C LEU A 270 17.94 -15.53 -1.61
N LYS A 271 17.39 -16.72 -1.35
CA LYS A 271 15.99 -16.93 -1.03
C LYS A 271 15.82 -17.55 0.35
N ILE A 272 14.94 -16.95 1.16
CA ILE A 272 14.57 -17.43 2.49
C ILE A 272 13.06 -17.65 2.50
N ASN A 273 12.64 -18.82 2.97
CA ASN A 273 11.23 -19.13 3.19
C ASN A 273 10.92 -19.03 4.68
N ALA A 274 9.83 -18.33 5.03
CA ALA A 274 9.47 -18.05 6.41
C ALA A 274 7.96 -17.97 6.61
N VAL A 275 7.51 -18.12 7.86
CA VAL A 275 6.10 -17.99 8.24
C VAL A 275 5.75 -16.55 8.61
N HIS A 276 6.66 -15.88 9.31
CA HIS A 276 6.49 -14.51 9.77
C HIS A 276 7.76 -13.69 9.56
N ALA A 277 7.59 -12.40 9.33
CA ALA A 277 8.67 -11.43 9.39
C ALA A 277 8.21 -10.14 10.08
N GLN A 278 9.11 -9.48 10.80
CA GLN A 278 8.88 -8.17 11.42
C GLN A 278 9.96 -7.22 10.96
N TYR A 279 9.56 -6.12 10.37
CA TYR A 279 10.44 -5.04 9.92
C TYR A 279 10.35 -3.86 10.87
N ASP A 280 11.47 -3.50 11.48
CA ASP A 280 11.59 -2.35 12.37
C ASP A 280 11.96 -1.10 11.55
N LEU A 281 11.02 -0.17 11.45
CA LEU A 281 11.18 1.06 10.68
C LEU A 281 12.11 2.10 11.36
N SER A 282 12.50 1.86 12.61
CA SER A 282 13.41 2.75 13.36
C SER A 282 14.89 2.51 13.04
N ASN A 283 15.24 1.27 12.74
CA ASN A 283 16.62 0.82 12.48
C ASN A 283 16.75 0.01 11.19
N TYR A 284 15.64 -0.27 10.51
CA TYR A 284 15.56 -1.04 9.27
C TYR A 284 16.05 -2.48 9.36
N ASN A 285 16.02 -3.08 10.55
CA ASN A 285 16.31 -4.49 10.73
C ASN A 285 15.06 -5.35 10.48
N LEU A 286 15.27 -6.55 9.95
CA LEU A 286 14.21 -7.50 9.66
C LEU A 286 14.43 -8.78 10.48
N ASN A 287 13.49 -9.09 11.35
CA ASN A 287 13.43 -10.33 12.12
C ASN A 287 12.55 -11.34 11.42
N VAL A 288 13.11 -12.47 11.02
CA VAL A 288 12.42 -13.50 10.24
C VAL A 288 12.25 -14.75 11.10
N ASN A 289 11.01 -15.22 11.22
CA ASN A 289 10.65 -16.35 12.09
C ASN A 289 9.97 -17.47 11.30
N GLY A 290 10.09 -18.71 11.80
CA GLY A 290 9.58 -19.88 11.13
C GLY A 290 10.38 -20.25 9.89
N VAL A 291 11.67 -19.91 9.88
CA VAL A 291 12.60 -20.30 8.80
C VAL A 291 12.96 -21.77 8.99
N SER A 292 12.38 -22.65 8.18
CA SER A 292 12.69 -24.07 8.24
C SER A 292 14.08 -24.37 7.69
N GLN A 293 14.49 -23.66 6.64
CA GLN A 293 15.79 -23.83 6.00
C GLN A 293 16.13 -22.65 5.07
N ILE A 294 17.41 -22.40 4.90
CA ILE A 294 17.97 -21.51 3.87
C ILE A 294 18.59 -22.41 2.79
N LEU A 295 18.02 -22.33 1.58
CA LEU A 295 18.50 -23.13 0.45
C LEU A 295 19.63 -22.38 -0.27
N MET A 296 20.78 -23.01 -0.30
CA MET A 296 21.94 -22.58 -1.05
C MET A 296 22.20 -23.59 -2.20
N SER A 297 23.07 -23.27 -3.14
CA SER A 297 23.26 -24.09 -4.35
C SER A 297 23.64 -25.56 -4.10
N LEU A 298 24.43 -25.84 -3.04
CA LEU A 298 24.82 -27.21 -2.62
C LEU A 298 24.64 -27.47 -1.14
N ALA A 299 24.14 -26.52 -0.37
CA ALA A 299 23.95 -26.67 1.05
C ALA A 299 22.53 -26.29 1.45
N THR A 300 22.02 -26.98 2.45
CA THR A 300 20.79 -26.60 3.15
C THR A 300 21.18 -26.21 4.57
N VAL A 301 20.99 -24.94 4.92
CA VAL A 301 21.28 -24.43 6.26
C VAL A 301 19.99 -24.35 7.05
N ILE A 302 20.01 -24.89 8.27
CA ILE A 302 18.90 -24.87 9.22
C ILE A 302 19.30 -23.96 10.38
N PRO A 303 18.73 -22.75 10.52
CA PRO A 303 19.02 -21.84 11.61
C PRO A 303 18.56 -22.43 12.95
N ASP A 304 19.27 -22.11 14.04
CA ASP A 304 18.76 -22.41 15.38
C ASP A 304 17.46 -21.66 15.65
N SER A 305 16.55 -22.31 16.38
CA SER A 305 15.25 -21.73 16.74
C SER A 305 14.41 -21.22 15.55
N SER A 306 14.71 -21.63 14.31
CA SER A 306 14.05 -21.20 13.08
C SER A 306 13.98 -19.67 12.93
N HIS A 307 15.01 -18.97 13.39
CA HIS A 307 15.09 -17.52 13.40
C HIS A 307 16.29 -17.02 12.58
N VAL A 308 16.06 -15.96 11.80
CA VAL A 308 17.09 -15.25 11.03
C VAL A 308 16.92 -13.74 11.24
N HIS A 309 18.01 -13.06 11.51
CA HIS A 309 18.07 -11.62 11.61
C HIS A 309 18.77 -11.04 10.37
N ILE A 310 18.12 -10.12 9.67
CA ILE A 310 18.68 -9.42 8.52
C ILE A 310 18.89 -7.96 8.89
N LEU A 311 20.11 -7.50 8.73
CA LEU A 311 20.54 -6.15 9.07
C LEU A 311 20.02 -5.11 8.07
N ALA A 312 20.09 -3.85 8.42
CA ALA A 312 19.64 -2.74 7.57
C ALA A 312 20.34 -2.68 6.20
N ASN A 313 21.57 -3.20 6.09
CA ASN A 313 22.31 -3.29 4.82
C ASN A 313 21.96 -4.53 4.00
N GLY A 314 21.00 -5.35 4.44
CA GLY A 314 20.55 -6.57 3.77
C GLY A 314 21.39 -7.82 4.06
N GLU A 315 22.47 -7.71 4.83
CA GLU A 315 23.26 -8.86 5.23
C GLU A 315 22.51 -9.72 6.27
N ILE A 316 22.62 -11.04 6.15
CA ILE A 316 22.19 -11.95 7.22
C ILE A 316 23.16 -11.83 8.37
N ASP A 317 22.64 -11.58 9.56
CA ASP A 317 23.45 -11.59 10.77
C ASP A 317 24.03 -12.98 11.05
N PHE A 318 25.05 -13.02 11.88
CA PHE A 318 25.75 -14.24 12.23
C PHE A 318 24.81 -15.32 12.79
N LEU A 319 24.83 -16.52 12.18
CA LEU A 319 24.03 -17.65 12.61
C LEU A 319 24.82 -18.47 13.66
N GLU A 320 24.31 -18.50 14.88
CA GLU A 320 24.86 -19.33 15.96
C GLU A 320 24.11 -20.67 16.05
N ASN A 321 24.80 -21.74 16.42
CA ASN A 321 24.25 -23.09 16.64
C ASN A 321 23.42 -23.64 15.46
N ALA A 322 23.64 -23.16 14.26
CA ALA A 322 22.98 -23.68 13.07
C ALA A 322 23.43 -25.12 12.77
N SER A 323 22.66 -25.81 11.97
CA SER A 323 23.11 -27.04 11.30
C SER A 323 23.04 -26.85 9.79
N PHE A 324 23.85 -27.59 9.07
CA PHE A 324 23.75 -27.61 7.61
C PHE A 324 24.14 -28.95 7.02
N SER A 325 23.57 -29.26 5.87
CA SER A 325 23.93 -30.42 5.08
C SER A 325 24.47 -29.98 3.72
N VAL A 326 25.42 -30.73 3.20
CA VAL A 326 26.02 -30.52 1.89
C VAL A 326 25.90 -31.80 1.06
N ASP A 327 25.33 -31.69 -0.13
CA ASP A 327 25.25 -32.79 -1.06
C ASP A 327 26.54 -32.95 -1.86
N SER A 328 27.13 -34.13 -1.76
CA SER A 328 28.28 -34.43 -2.61
C SER A 328 27.85 -34.83 -4.04
N ARG A 329 28.77 -34.67 -5.00
CA ARG A 329 28.58 -35.15 -6.40
C ARG A 329 28.34 -36.65 -6.52
N THR A 330 28.55 -37.41 -5.43
CA THR A 330 28.41 -38.87 -5.35
C THR A 330 27.13 -39.30 -4.66
N ALA A 331 26.18 -38.38 -4.47
CA ALA A 331 24.91 -38.56 -3.73
C ALA A 331 25.10 -38.95 -2.24
N THR A 332 26.24 -38.59 -1.65
CA THR A 332 26.46 -38.70 -0.22
C THR A 332 26.21 -37.32 0.41
N GLN A 333 25.34 -37.27 1.41
CA GLN A 333 25.08 -36.07 2.20
C GLN A 333 26.03 -36.03 3.40
N TYR A 334 26.59 -34.87 3.67
CA TYR A 334 27.43 -34.60 4.84
C TYR A 334 26.72 -33.61 5.74
N ASP A 335 26.44 -34.04 6.97
CA ASP A 335 25.72 -33.24 7.97
C ASP A 335 26.67 -32.63 8.98
N PHE A 336 26.55 -31.33 9.16
CA PHE A 336 27.32 -30.53 10.12
C PHE A 336 26.39 -29.94 11.18
N TYR A 337 26.84 -29.79 12.38
CA TYR A 337 26.10 -29.27 13.54
C TYR A 337 26.94 -28.31 14.35
N ASN A 338 26.35 -27.62 15.33
CA ASN A 338 26.96 -26.56 16.11
C ASN A 338 27.68 -25.54 15.21
N ALA A 339 27.05 -25.21 14.09
CA ALA A 339 27.66 -24.33 13.12
C ALA A 339 27.50 -22.86 13.49
N GLU A 340 28.59 -22.13 13.35
CA GLU A 340 28.61 -20.68 13.43
C GLU A 340 28.92 -20.16 12.03
N LEU A 341 27.94 -19.53 11.35
CA LEU A 341 28.03 -19.24 9.93
C LEU A 341 27.78 -17.77 9.61
N TYR A 342 28.56 -17.24 8.66
CA TYR A 342 28.29 -16.04 7.90
C TYR A 342 27.83 -16.42 6.51
N ILE A 343 26.55 -16.18 6.17
CA ILE A 343 26.02 -16.40 4.84
C ILE A 343 26.25 -15.11 4.03
N HIS A 344 26.99 -15.22 2.92
CA HIS A 344 27.35 -14.08 2.08
C HIS A 344 26.37 -13.92 0.90
N ASP A 345 26.04 -15.05 0.27
CA ASP A 345 25.12 -15.12 -0.88
C ASP A 345 24.57 -16.55 -1.08
N ALA A 346 23.82 -16.78 -2.13
CA ALA A 346 23.22 -18.09 -2.43
C ALA A 346 24.24 -19.21 -2.69
N ASN A 347 25.51 -18.89 -2.90
CA ASN A 347 26.58 -19.86 -3.22
C ASN A 347 27.72 -19.89 -2.20
N ASN A 348 27.79 -18.89 -1.32
CA ASN A 348 28.96 -18.66 -0.49
C ASN A 348 28.59 -18.46 0.97
N PHE A 349 29.27 -19.18 1.86
CA PHE A 349 29.28 -18.95 3.29
C PHE A 349 30.64 -19.25 3.90
N SER A 350 30.89 -18.75 5.10
CA SER A 350 32.10 -19.07 5.88
C SER A 350 31.75 -19.24 7.35
N GLY A 351 32.60 -20.01 8.07
CA GLY A 351 32.35 -20.22 9.47
C GLY A 351 33.12 -21.40 10.07
N LYS A 352 32.55 -21.97 11.12
CA LYS A 352 33.03 -23.18 11.77
C LYS A 352 31.87 -24.13 12.05
N ALA A 353 32.15 -25.44 12.16
CA ALA A 353 31.11 -26.43 12.48
C ALA A 353 31.77 -27.76 12.91
N THR A 354 30.97 -28.61 13.51
CA THR A 354 31.35 -29.97 13.86
C THR A 354 30.76 -30.97 12.90
N PHE A 355 31.58 -31.86 12.35
CA PHE A 355 31.16 -33.02 11.57
C PHE A 355 31.18 -34.29 12.45
N ASN A 356 30.15 -35.15 12.27
CA ASN A 356 30.05 -36.38 13.02
C ASN A 356 30.53 -37.58 12.16
N TYR A 357 31.74 -38.00 12.37
CA TYR A 357 32.26 -39.20 11.72
C TYR A 357 31.75 -40.47 12.45
N VAL A 358 31.21 -41.40 11.67
CA VAL A 358 30.77 -42.69 12.17
C VAL A 358 31.78 -43.76 11.78
N ASP A 359 32.39 -44.42 12.75
CA ASP A 359 33.36 -45.47 12.48
C ASP A 359 32.69 -46.79 12.04
N LEU A 360 33.52 -47.81 11.78
CA LEU A 360 33.03 -49.13 11.32
C LEU A 360 32.16 -49.88 12.36
N GLU A 361 32.25 -49.50 13.62
CA GLU A 361 31.45 -50.08 14.72
C GLU A 361 30.20 -49.26 15.01
N GLY A 362 29.97 -48.16 14.27
CA GLY A 362 28.83 -47.25 14.47
C GLY A 362 29.02 -46.27 15.61
N ILE A 363 30.24 -46.02 16.06
CA ILE A 363 30.54 -45.04 17.09
C ILE A 363 30.74 -43.66 16.45
N ASN A 364 30.03 -42.68 16.99
CA ASN A 364 30.12 -41.29 16.57
C ASN A 364 31.35 -40.60 17.18
N GLN A 365 32.12 -39.94 16.35
CA GLN A 365 33.31 -39.18 16.73
C GLN A 365 33.27 -37.79 16.08
N ALA A 366 33.37 -36.75 16.91
CA ALA A 366 33.28 -35.36 16.47
C ALA A 366 34.61 -34.91 15.81
N ILE A 367 34.46 -34.20 14.69
CA ILE A 367 35.59 -33.51 14.05
C ILE A 367 35.22 -32.03 13.95
N ASP A 368 35.92 -31.18 14.68
CA ASP A 368 35.68 -29.75 14.72
C ASP A 368 36.47 -29.04 13.63
N PHE A 369 35.75 -28.44 12.67
CA PHE A 369 36.34 -27.60 11.64
C PHE A 369 36.32 -26.15 12.09
N SER A 370 37.49 -25.58 12.33
CA SER A 370 37.64 -24.18 12.75
C SER A 370 37.59 -23.15 11.65
N ASN A 371 37.67 -23.60 10.39
CA ASN A 371 37.58 -22.75 9.20
C ASN A 371 36.94 -23.56 8.09
N LEU A 372 35.65 -23.27 7.87
CA LEU A 372 34.85 -23.78 6.76
C LEU A 372 34.55 -22.65 5.79
N VAL A 373 34.75 -22.88 4.50
CA VAL A 373 34.42 -21.92 3.45
C VAL A 373 33.74 -22.66 2.29
N MET A 374 32.50 -22.29 2.03
CA MET A 374 31.82 -22.65 0.81
C MET A 374 32.07 -21.56 -0.22
N ASN A 375 32.62 -21.92 -1.37
CA ASN A 375 32.85 -20.98 -2.46
C ASN A 375 32.52 -21.66 -3.78
N ASN A 376 31.56 -21.11 -4.55
CA ASN A 376 31.18 -21.60 -5.88
C ASN A 376 31.00 -23.12 -5.93
N GLN A 377 30.17 -23.67 -5.07
CA GLN A 377 29.84 -25.10 -4.99
C GLN A 377 30.98 -26.01 -4.54
N VAL A 378 31.98 -25.51 -3.86
CA VAL A 378 33.04 -26.29 -3.23
C VAL A 378 33.15 -25.93 -1.76
N LEU A 379 32.88 -26.91 -0.90
CA LEU A 379 33.15 -26.77 0.54
C LEU A 379 34.59 -27.14 0.85
N ASN A 380 35.32 -26.23 1.45
CA ASN A 380 36.68 -26.45 1.97
C ASN A 380 36.66 -26.30 3.47
N GLY A 381 37.31 -27.19 4.19
CA GLY A 381 37.44 -27.15 5.62
C GLY A 381 38.80 -27.59 6.06
N LYS A 382 39.22 -27.15 7.24
CA LYS A 382 40.45 -27.61 7.87
C LYS A 382 40.19 -27.94 9.35
N SER A 383 40.60 -29.13 9.72
CA SER A 383 40.60 -29.59 11.10
C SER A 383 41.92 -30.29 11.40
N PHE A 384 42.28 -30.34 12.67
CA PHE A 384 43.42 -31.11 13.13
C PHE A 384 42.99 -31.99 14.33
N ILE A 385 43.18 -33.30 14.16
CA ILE A 385 42.85 -34.28 15.19
C ILE A 385 44.12 -34.52 16.05
N GLU A 386 44.02 -34.16 17.32
CA GLU A 386 45.10 -34.35 18.31
C GLU A 386 45.16 -35.80 18.79
N GLU A 387 46.30 -36.20 19.35
CA GLU A 387 46.49 -37.52 19.99
C GLU A 387 45.57 -37.69 21.21
N THR A 388 45.25 -36.57 21.86
CA THR A 388 44.36 -36.52 23.03
C THR A 388 42.90 -36.73 22.71
N ASP A 389 42.49 -36.51 21.44
CA ASP A 389 41.07 -36.64 20.98
C ASP A 389 40.62 -38.09 20.92
N SER A 390 41.58 -39.05 20.98
CA SER A 390 41.32 -40.49 20.93
C SER A 390 40.42 -40.90 19.74
N PHE A 391 40.74 -40.36 18.55
CA PHE A 391 39.96 -40.60 17.32
C PHE A 391 40.35 -41.95 16.69
N TYR A 392 39.35 -42.82 16.49
CA TYR A 392 39.57 -44.18 16.00
C TYR A 392 38.89 -44.40 14.66
N LEU A 393 39.59 -45.02 13.72
CA LEU A 393 39.03 -45.47 12.44
C LEU A 393 38.34 -46.83 12.60
N ASN A 394 38.83 -47.62 13.58
CA ASN A 394 38.28 -48.87 14.05
C ASN A 394 38.93 -49.20 15.41
N PRO A 395 38.56 -50.28 16.14
CA PRO A 395 39.10 -50.61 17.45
C PRO A 395 40.62 -50.74 17.55
N TYR A 396 41.31 -50.91 16.43
CA TYR A 396 42.74 -51.17 16.39
C TYR A 396 43.58 -50.00 15.86
N TYR A 397 42.93 -49.03 15.16
CA TYR A 397 43.63 -47.94 14.50
C TYR A 397 43.07 -46.59 14.90
N SER A 398 43.90 -45.81 15.59
CA SER A 398 43.61 -44.39 15.82
C SER A 398 44.22 -43.51 14.70
N PHE A 399 43.64 -42.34 14.53
CA PHE A 399 44.15 -41.34 13.57
C PHE A 399 44.51 -40.04 14.30
N LYS A 400 45.63 -39.45 13.87
CA LYS A 400 46.08 -38.13 14.26
C LYS A 400 46.59 -37.40 13.04
N GLY A 401 46.18 -36.17 12.84
CA GLY A 401 46.64 -35.38 11.72
C GLY A 401 45.60 -34.39 11.15
N ASN A 402 45.91 -33.86 10.00
CA ASN A 402 45.03 -32.92 9.31
C ASN A 402 43.89 -33.65 8.61
N VAL A 403 42.69 -33.09 8.76
CA VAL A 403 41.52 -33.38 7.96
C VAL A 403 41.27 -32.15 7.08
N ILE A 404 41.13 -32.39 5.74
CA ILE A 404 40.94 -31.31 4.77
C ILE A 404 39.71 -31.64 3.96
#